data_9d8c321cbc3be427d1271ccd7295204b
#
_entry.id   9d8c321cbc3be427d1271ccd7295204b
#
_cell.length_a   1.000
_cell.length_b   1.000
_cell.length_c   1.000
_cell.angle_alpha   90.00
_cell.angle_beta   90.00
_cell.angle_gamma   90.00
#
_symmetry.space_group_name_H-M   'P 1'
#
loop_
_entity.id
_entity.type
_entity.pdbx_description
1 polymer ?
#
loop_
_entity_poly.entity_id
_entity_poly.type
_entity_poly.pdbx_seq_one_letter_code
_entity_poly.pdbx_strand_id
1 'polypeptide(L)'
;RSTLFPYTTLFRSWLTFILLDSLLQLGVFTRNVLTASNLLVVPMDGGFYSLAGLRLLNEAIPLFKARLNPQLAFLGILMTRHNPNIFISREVASEVRSFFGDLFFSAYVRQNVSLIEASSLGMSVFAYDPASNGAHDYKRVTAEFLERCQNHG
;
A
#
# COMPACT_ATOMS: atom_id res chain seq x y z
N ARG A 1 24.14 14.68 2.27
CA ARG A 1 23.78 13.69 3.31
C ARG A 1 23.10 14.43 4.45
N SER A 2 21.81 14.57 4.39
CA SER A 2 21.01 15.13 5.48
C SER A 2 20.64 13.98 6.43
N THR A 3 21.36 13.84 7.52
CA THR A 3 21.02 12.96 8.65
C THR A 3 19.97 13.65 9.49
N LEU A 4 18.70 13.62 9.03
CA LEU A 4 17.59 14.30 9.70
C LEU A 4 17.17 13.66 11.03
N PHE A 5 17.58 12.40 11.31
CA PHE A 5 17.33 11.73 12.59
C PHE A 5 18.44 10.73 12.92
N PRO A 6 19.36 11.04 13.85
CA PRO A 6 20.41 10.09 14.26
C PRO A 6 19.86 8.80 14.88
N TYR A 7 18.61 8.78 15.33
CA TYR A 7 17.95 7.61 15.92
C TYR A 7 17.47 6.59 14.89
N THR A 8 17.23 6.96 13.64
CA THR A 8 16.79 6.02 12.58
C THR A 8 17.88 5.03 12.19
N THR A 9 19.14 5.37 12.37
CA THR A 9 20.27 4.47 12.06
C THR A 9 20.36 3.33 13.07
N LEU A 10 20.03 3.55 14.34
CA LEU A 10 20.01 2.52 15.38
C LEU A 10 18.87 1.52 15.19
N PHE A 11 17.70 1.97 14.72
CA PHE A 11 16.56 1.09 14.46
C PHE A 11 16.69 0.28 13.16
N ARG A 12 17.41 0.77 12.15
CA ARG A 12 17.62 0.06 10.88
C ARG A 12 18.35 -1.28 11.02
N SER A 13 19.18 -1.45 12.04
CA SER A 13 19.93 -2.70 12.24
C SER A 13 19.09 -3.87 12.76
N TRP A 14 17.87 -3.61 13.27
CA TRP A 14 17.00 -4.61 13.90
C TRP A 14 15.71 -4.88 13.14
N LEU A 15 15.31 -3.98 12.22
CA LEU A 15 14.06 -4.06 11.50
C LEU A 15 14.31 -4.32 10.01
N THR A 16 13.63 -5.33 9.47
CA THR A 16 13.66 -5.62 8.03
C THR A 16 12.87 -4.57 7.25
N PHE A 17 11.74 -4.11 7.80
CA PHE A 17 10.87 -3.10 7.21
C PHE A 17 10.41 -2.07 8.25
N ILE A 18 10.24 -0.83 7.80
CA ILE A 18 9.55 0.24 8.53
C ILE A 18 8.39 0.67 7.65
N LEU A 19 7.16 0.52 8.14
CA LEU A 19 5.96 0.94 7.44
C LEU A 19 5.55 2.33 7.92
N LEU A 20 5.41 3.27 6.99
CA LEU A 20 4.96 4.63 7.24
C LEU A 20 3.55 4.77 6.66
N ASP A 21 2.53 4.77 7.53
CA ASP A 21 1.16 5.05 7.14
C ASP A 21 0.91 6.55 7.04
N SER A 22 0.36 7.01 5.92
CA SER A 22 0.08 8.43 5.70
C SER A 22 -1.20 8.63 4.93
N LEU A 23 -1.88 9.72 5.23
CA LEU A 23 -3.04 10.15 4.45
C LEU A 23 -2.61 10.53 3.02
N LEU A 24 -3.46 10.23 2.04
CA LEU A 24 -3.22 10.55 0.61
C LEU A 24 -3.32 12.06 0.28
N GLN A 25 -3.42 12.92 1.29
CA GLN A 25 -3.41 14.37 1.08
C GLN A 25 -1.98 14.83 0.76
N LEU A 26 -1.81 15.60 -0.31
CA LEU A 26 -0.53 16.16 -0.76
C LEU A 26 0.01 17.26 0.18
N GLY A 27 -0.07 17.03 1.49
CA GLY A 27 0.39 17.92 2.55
C GLY A 27 1.85 17.70 2.93
N VAL A 28 2.30 18.45 3.94
CA VAL A 28 3.68 18.38 4.46
C VAL A 28 4.02 16.99 4.96
N PHE A 29 3.09 16.30 5.63
CA PHE A 29 3.31 14.95 6.16
C PHE A 29 3.58 13.94 5.04
N THR A 30 2.76 13.92 3.99
CA THR A 30 2.94 13.01 2.86
C THR A 30 4.27 13.28 2.15
N ARG A 31 4.67 14.54 1.98
CA ARG A 31 5.98 14.89 1.42
C ARG A 31 7.11 14.33 2.25
N ASN A 32 7.05 14.47 3.59
CA ASN A 32 8.07 13.94 4.49
C ASN A 32 8.14 12.41 4.42
N VAL A 33 7.00 11.73 4.41
CA VAL A 33 6.91 10.27 4.27
C VAL A 33 7.54 9.82 2.94
N LEU A 34 7.16 10.42 1.81
CA LEU A 34 7.71 10.06 0.50
C LEU A 34 9.21 10.36 0.38
N THR A 35 9.68 11.42 1.04
CA THR A 35 11.12 11.75 1.08
C THR A 35 11.92 10.74 1.89
N ALA A 36 11.34 10.18 2.96
CA ALA A 36 11.99 9.24 3.85
C ALA A 36 11.87 7.77 3.39
N SER A 37 10.94 7.48 2.47
CA SER A 37 10.63 6.10 2.05
C SER A 37 11.51 5.64 0.89
N ASN A 38 11.76 4.34 0.82
CA ASN A 38 12.40 3.69 -0.33
C ASN A 38 11.34 3.15 -1.32
N LEU A 39 10.23 2.65 -0.78
CA LEU A 39 9.18 1.98 -1.54
C LEU A 39 7.83 2.64 -1.24
N LEU A 40 6.97 2.73 -2.25
CA LEU A 40 5.62 3.24 -2.14
C LEU A 40 4.62 2.17 -2.58
N VAL A 41 3.70 1.81 -1.69
CA VAL A 41 2.50 1.03 -2.01
C VAL A 41 1.29 1.91 -1.78
N VAL A 42 0.35 1.89 -2.72
CA VAL A 42 -0.88 2.66 -2.64
C VAL A 42 -2.07 1.72 -2.44
N PRO A 43 -2.65 1.68 -1.23
CA PRO A 43 -3.90 0.97 -1.03
C PRO A 43 -5.06 1.76 -1.62
N MET A 44 -5.98 1.06 -2.28
CA MET A 44 -7.22 1.62 -2.79
C MET A 44 -8.41 0.70 -2.48
N ASP A 45 -9.58 1.25 -2.34
CA ASP A 45 -10.81 0.47 -2.29
C ASP A 45 -11.47 0.36 -3.68
N GLY A 46 -12.51 -0.49 -3.78
CA GLY A 46 -13.25 -0.70 -5.02
C GLY A 46 -14.26 0.40 -5.35
N GLY A 47 -14.17 1.59 -4.73
CA GLY A 47 -15.08 2.71 -4.99
C GLY A 47 -14.66 3.55 -6.20
N PHE A 48 -15.65 4.12 -6.90
CA PHE A 48 -15.44 4.92 -8.11
C PHE A 48 -14.50 6.12 -7.90
N TYR A 49 -14.54 6.76 -6.72
CA TYR A 49 -13.69 7.92 -6.41
C TYR A 49 -12.21 7.58 -6.32
N SER A 50 -11.87 6.31 -6.11
CA SER A 50 -10.48 5.85 -6.05
C SER A 50 -9.75 6.02 -7.39
N LEU A 51 -10.43 5.94 -8.52
CA LEU A 51 -9.84 6.12 -9.86
C LEU A 51 -9.34 7.56 -10.10
N ALA A 52 -10.13 8.56 -9.68
CA ALA A 52 -9.71 9.96 -9.81
C ALA A 52 -8.47 10.23 -8.96
N GLY A 53 -8.43 9.69 -7.74
CA GLY A 53 -7.26 9.77 -6.86
C GLY A 53 -6.02 9.11 -7.44
N LEU A 54 -6.18 7.94 -8.08
CA LEU A 54 -5.07 7.24 -8.73
C LEU A 54 -4.49 7.97 -9.94
N ARG A 55 -5.32 8.62 -10.74
CA ARG A 55 -4.84 9.46 -11.87
C ARG A 55 -3.98 10.61 -11.36
N LEU A 56 -4.47 11.33 -10.35
CA LEU A 56 -3.71 12.41 -9.71
C LEU A 56 -2.39 11.88 -9.10
N LEU A 57 -2.41 10.71 -8.49
CA LEU A 57 -1.22 10.10 -7.93
C LEU A 57 -0.20 9.74 -9.02
N ASN A 58 -0.66 9.15 -10.13
CA ASN A 58 0.20 8.79 -11.25
C ASN A 58 0.92 10.01 -11.86
N GLU A 59 0.27 11.16 -11.88
CA GLU A 59 0.87 12.44 -12.28
C GLU A 59 1.84 12.98 -11.23
N ALA A 60 1.53 12.79 -9.95
CA ALA A 60 2.31 13.32 -8.84
C ALA A 60 3.60 12.53 -8.56
N ILE A 61 3.58 11.19 -8.70
CA ILE A 61 4.74 10.32 -8.41
C ILE A 61 6.00 10.75 -9.17
N PRO A 62 5.98 10.98 -10.50
CA PRO A 62 7.16 11.45 -11.23
C PRO A 62 7.71 12.78 -10.71
N LEU A 63 6.82 13.71 -10.32
CA LEU A 63 7.21 15.00 -9.76
C LEU A 63 7.87 14.85 -8.38
N PHE A 64 7.35 13.95 -7.54
CA PHE A 64 7.97 13.65 -6.25
C PHE A 64 9.33 13.00 -6.42
N LYS A 65 9.46 12.03 -7.32
CA LYS A 65 10.74 11.41 -7.62
C LYS A 65 11.77 12.45 -8.10
N ALA A 66 11.40 13.31 -9.03
CA ALA A 66 12.32 14.29 -9.58
C ALA A 66 12.76 15.37 -8.56
N ARG A 67 11.88 15.77 -7.62
CA ARG A 67 12.11 16.92 -6.76
C ARG A 67 12.51 16.57 -5.32
N LEU A 68 12.07 15.44 -4.81
CA LEU A 68 12.18 15.11 -3.38
C LEU A 68 12.97 13.83 -3.14
N ASN A 69 12.70 12.76 -3.89
CA ASN A 69 13.34 11.48 -3.66
C ASN A 69 13.48 10.68 -4.97
N PRO A 70 14.59 10.84 -5.71
CA PRO A 70 14.83 10.12 -6.95
C PRO A 70 14.89 8.58 -6.79
N GLN A 71 15.19 8.11 -5.59
CA GLN A 71 15.32 6.68 -5.28
C GLN A 71 13.98 6.03 -4.88
N LEU A 72 12.90 6.81 -4.72
CA LEU A 72 11.60 6.26 -4.37
C LEU A 72 11.12 5.33 -5.50
N ALA A 73 10.92 4.05 -5.19
CA ALA A 73 10.35 3.10 -6.12
C ALA A 73 8.84 2.95 -5.87
N PHE A 74 8.05 3.00 -6.94
CA PHE A 74 6.62 2.71 -6.87
C PHE A 74 6.42 1.19 -6.98
N LEU A 75 6.11 0.55 -5.87
CA LEU A 75 5.95 -0.90 -5.78
C LEU A 75 4.61 -1.38 -6.35
N GLY A 76 3.58 -0.54 -6.24
CA GLY A 76 2.30 -0.82 -6.89
C GLY A 76 1.07 -0.37 -6.12
N ILE A 77 -0.07 -0.77 -6.67
CA ILE A 77 -1.41 -0.48 -6.17
C ILE A 77 -2.01 -1.76 -5.60
N LEU A 78 -2.42 -1.70 -4.34
CA LEU A 78 -3.05 -2.81 -3.63
C LEU A 78 -4.55 -2.55 -3.47
N MET A 79 -5.38 -3.41 -4.04
CA MET A 79 -6.82 -3.33 -3.84
C MET A 79 -7.22 -3.88 -2.48
N THR A 80 -7.95 -3.06 -1.72
CA THR A 80 -8.49 -3.40 -0.42
C THR A 80 -10.02 -3.32 -0.43
N ARG A 81 -10.68 -3.97 0.54
CA ARG A 81 -12.14 -4.00 0.64
C ARG A 81 -12.84 -4.41 -0.66
N HIS A 82 -12.13 -5.18 -1.47
CA HIS A 82 -12.66 -5.66 -2.76
C HIS A 82 -13.84 -6.61 -2.55
N ASN A 83 -14.92 -6.40 -3.29
CA ASN A 83 -16.02 -7.33 -3.34
C ASN A 83 -16.27 -7.77 -4.80
N PRO A 84 -15.83 -8.97 -5.19
CA PRO A 84 -15.96 -9.45 -6.56
C PRO A 84 -17.41 -9.66 -7.02
N ASN A 85 -18.35 -9.68 -6.08
CA ASN A 85 -19.78 -9.80 -6.40
C ASN A 85 -20.42 -8.44 -6.76
N ILE A 86 -19.78 -7.32 -6.44
CA ILE A 86 -20.25 -5.98 -6.75
C ILE A 86 -19.70 -5.57 -8.12
N PHE A 87 -20.61 -5.21 -9.05
CA PHE A 87 -20.25 -4.83 -10.41
C PHE A 87 -19.22 -3.71 -10.46
N ILE A 88 -19.48 -2.60 -9.77
CA ILE A 88 -18.55 -1.45 -9.75
C ILE A 88 -17.16 -1.82 -9.22
N SER A 89 -17.06 -2.71 -8.24
CA SER A 89 -15.77 -3.16 -7.70
C SER A 89 -14.96 -3.95 -8.73
N ARG A 90 -15.62 -4.73 -9.58
CA ARG A 90 -14.95 -5.44 -10.69
C ARG A 90 -14.52 -4.48 -11.79
N GLU A 91 -15.38 -3.54 -12.17
CA GLU A 91 -15.07 -2.53 -13.20
C GLU A 91 -13.84 -1.71 -12.79
N VAL A 92 -13.80 -1.21 -11.54
CA VAL A 92 -12.66 -0.46 -11.00
C VAL A 92 -11.39 -1.32 -11.03
N ALA A 93 -11.44 -2.58 -10.58
CA ALA A 93 -10.29 -3.48 -10.63
C ALA A 93 -9.78 -3.71 -12.06
N SER A 94 -10.70 -3.88 -13.01
CA SER A 94 -10.38 -4.06 -14.44
C SER A 94 -9.72 -2.82 -15.03
N GLU A 95 -10.25 -1.63 -14.75
CA GLU A 95 -9.72 -0.37 -15.24
C GLU A 95 -8.33 -0.09 -14.65
N VAL A 96 -8.15 -0.29 -13.34
CA VAL A 96 -6.85 -0.13 -12.69
C VAL A 96 -5.81 -1.09 -13.26
N ARG A 97 -6.18 -2.35 -13.47
CA ARG A 97 -5.29 -3.35 -14.09
C ARG A 97 -4.92 -2.98 -15.52
N SER A 98 -5.88 -2.50 -16.29
CA SER A 98 -5.63 -2.04 -17.68
C SER A 98 -4.67 -0.86 -17.74
N PHE A 99 -4.75 0.05 -16.75
CA PHE A 99 -3.96 1.28 -16.75
C PHE A 99 -2.56 1.10 -16.14
N PHE A 100 -2.44 0.31 -15.05
CA PHE A 100 -1.21 0.16 -14.28
C PHE A 100 -0.47 -1.17 -14.54
N GLY A 101 -1.11 -2.13 -15.23
CA GLY A 101 -0.48 -3.39 -15.60
C GLY A 101 0.10 -4.14 -14.39
N ASP A 102 1.40 -4.45 -14.47
CA ASP A 102 2.13 -5.20 -13.44
C ASP A 102 2.29 -4.45 -12.12
N LEU A 103 2.06 -3.13 -12.10
CA LEU A 103 2.03 -2.35 -10.87
C LEU A 103 0.75 -2.61 -10.04
N PHE A 104 -0.27 -3.23 -10.62
CA PHE A 104 -1.44 -3.65 -9.86
C PHE A 104 -1.19 -5.01 -9.21
N PHE A 105 -1.31 -5.08 -7.87
CA PHE A 105 -1.13 -6.33 -7.14
C PHE A 105 -2.12 -7.39 -7.62
N SER A 106 -1.67 -8.62 -7.79
CA SER A 106 -2.50 -9.77 -8.11
C SER A 106 -3.32 -10.22 -6.90
N ALA A 107 -2.70 -10.15 -5.73
CA ALA A 107 -3.37 -10.35 -4.46
C ALA A 107 -4.14 -9.10 -4.04
N TYR A 108 -5.29 -9.29 -3.44
CA TYR A 108 -6.14 -8.22 -2.92
C TYR A 108 -6.75 -8.62 -1.58
N VAL A 109 -7.20 -7.63 -0.80
CA VAL A 109 -7.89 -7.85 0.47
C VAL A 109 -9.39 -7.67 0.25
N ARG A 110 -10.17 -8.72 0.52
CA ARG A 110 -11.64 -8.69 0.45
C ARG A 110 -12.22 -7.90 1.61
N GLN A 111 -13.42 -7.40 1.41
CA GLN A 111 -14.24 -6.95 2.53
C GLN A 111 -14.49 -8.13 3.45
N ASN A 112 -14.14 -8.00 4.74
CA ASN A 112 -14.22 -9.09 5.70
C ASN A 112 -14.52 -8.55 7.10
N VAL A 113 -15.48 -9.16 7.79
CA VAL A 113 -15.94 -8.74 9.12
C VAL A 113 -14.85 -8.97 10.17
N SER A 114 -14.14 -10.10 10.11
CA SER A 114 -13.07 -10.42 11.06
C SER A 114 -11.95 -9.36 11.09
N LEU A 115 -11.70 -8.64 9.97
CA LEU A 115 -10.75 -7.52 9.95
C LEU A 115 -11.25 -6.33 10.76
N ILE A 116 -12.54 -6.03 10.70
CA ILE A 116 -13.17 -4.93 11.43
C ILE A 116 -13.19 -5.26 12.92
N GLU A 117 -13.60 -6.48 13.27
CA GLU A 117 -13.68 -6.94 14.66
C GLU A 117 -12.29 -7.01 15.32
N ALA A 118 -11.30 -7.59 14.64
CA ALA A 118 -9.91 -7.61 15.12
C ALA A 118 -9.39 -6.20 15.39
N SER A 119 -9.62 -5.27 14.46
CA SER A 119 -9.22 -3.86 14.61
C SER A 119 -9.90 -3.19 15.80
N SER A 120 -11.20 -3.44 16.04
CA SER A 120 -11.92 -2.86 17.17
C SER A 120 -11.42 -3.38 18.53
N LEU A 121 -10.85 -4.57 18.55
CA LEU A 121 -10.24 -5.19 19.74
C LEU A 121 -8.73 -4.89 19.87
N GLY A 122 -8.14 -4.11 18.99
CA GLY A 122 -6.70 -3.86 18.98
C GLY A 122 -5.85 -5.11 18.70
N MET A 123 -6.40 -6.10 18.03
CA MET A 123 -5.74 -7.36 17.72
C MET A 123 -5.41 -7.45 16.24
N SER A 124 -4.36 -8.21 15.90
CA SER A 124 -4.15 -8.61 14.51
C SER A 124 -5.20 -9.66 14.09
N VAL A 125 -5.60 -9.65 12.83
CA VAL A 125 -6.52 -10.67 12.30
C VAL A 125 -5.96 -12.09 12.43
N PHE A 126 -4.64 -12.23 12.44
CA PHE A 126 -3.97 -13.52 12.62
C PHE A 126 -4.11 -14.08 14.04
N ALA A 127 -4.25 -13.20 15.03
CA ALA A 127 -4.50 -13.58 16.41
C ALA A 127 -6.00 -13.74 16.70
N TYR A 128 -6.84 -12.92 16.04
CA TYR A 128 -8.28 -12.93 16.22
C TYR A 128 -8.97 -14.10 15.52
N ASP A 129 -8.76 -14.20 14.21
CA ASP A 129 -9.36 -15.27 13.37
C ASP A 129 -8.40 -15.66 12.23
N PRO A 130 -7.43 -16.55 12.54
CA PRO A 130 -6.40 -16.96 11.58
C PRO A 130 -6.94 -17.75 10.38
N ALA A 131 -8.17 -18.27 10.47
CA ALA A 131 -8.84 -19.02 9.41
C ALA A 131 -9.72 -18.11 8.51
N SER A 132 -9.89 -16.85 8.88
CA SER A 132 -10.72 -15.93 8.11
C SER A 132 -10.16 -15.65 6.70
N ASN A 133 -11.07 -15.30 5.81
CA ASN A 133 -10.67 -14.80 4.49
C ASN A 133 -9.72 -13.60 4.57
N GLY A 134 -9.91 -12.72 5.56
CA GLY A 134 -9.04 -11.58 5.80
C GLY A 134 -7.61 -11.98 6.12
N ALA A 135 -7.42 -12.97 7.01
CA ALA A 135 -6.10 -13.51 7.33
C ALA A 135 -5.43 -14.17 6.12
N HIS A 136 -6.18 -14.94 5.34
CA HIS A 136 -5.66 -15.56 4.11
C HIS A 136 -5.27 -14.52 3.06
N ASP A 137 -6.08 -13.48 2.86
CA ASP A 137 -5.80 -12.43 1.89
C ASP A 137 -4.54 -11.65 2.28
N TYR A 138 -4.38 -11.29 3.55
CA TYR A 138 -3.17 -10.61 4.02
C TYR A 138 -1.90 -11.48 3.90
N LYS A 139 -1.99 -12.81 4.09
CA LYS A 139 -0.85 -13.70 3.82
C LYS A 139 -0.42 -13.66 2.36
N ARG A 140 -1.38 -13.69 1.42
CA ARG A 140 -1.11 -13.61 -0.03
C ARG A 140 -0.53 -12.26 -0.42
N VAL A 141 -1.10 -11.17 0.09
CA VAL A 141 -0.60 -9.81 -0.14
C VAL A 141 0.82 -9.67 0.39
N THR A 142 1.10 -10.18 1.58
CA THR A 142 2.45 -10.12 2.17
C THR A 142 3.46 -10.91 1.33
N ALA A 143 3.09 -12.09 0.84
CA ALA A 143 3.98 -12.87 -0.03
C ALA A 143 4.34 -12.12 -1.32
N GLU A 144 3.34 -11.55 -2.01
CA GLU A 144 3.56 -10.77 -3.22
C GLU A 144 4.35 -9.47 -2.92
N PHE A 145 4.07 -8.81 -1.78
CA PHE A 145 4.83 -7.63 -1.36
C PHE A 145 6.32 -7.95 -1.18
N LEU A 146 6.64 -9.04 -0.51
CA LEU A 146 8.03 -9.44 -0.28
C LEU A 146 8.75 -9.81 -1.59
N GLU A 147 8.07 -10.49 -2.51
CA GLU A 147 8.59 -10.80 -3.85
C GLU A 147 8.89 -9.51 -4.63
N ARG A 148 7.97 -8.56 -4.63
CA ARG A 148 8.16 -7.26 -5.29
C ARG A 148 9.32 -6.46 -4.67
N CYS A 149 9.49 -6.52 -3.34
CA CYS A 149 10.62 -5.87 -2.67
C CYS A 149 11.97 -6.44 -3.12
N GLN A 150 12.07 -7.76 -3.32
CA GLN A 150 13.31 -8.40 -3.79
C GLN A 150 13.70 -7.96 -5.20
N ASN A 151 12.72 -7.68 -6.06
CA ASN A 151 12.94 -7.24 -7.44
C ASN A 151 13.31 -5.74 -7.55
N HIS A 152 13.26 -4.98 -6.44
CA HIS A 152 13.56 -3.53 -6.39
C HIS A 152 14.75 -3.20 -5.47
N GLY A 153 15.44 -4.21 -4.94
CA GLY A 153 16.59 -4.08 -4.02
C GLY A 153 17.97 -4.06 -4.66
#